data_1ba5b79ccdd736d454b0b68fee155099
#
_entry.id   1ba5b79ccdd736d454b0b68fee155099
#
_cell.length_a   1.000
_cell.length_b   1.000
_cell.length_c   1.000
_cell.angle_alpha   90.00
_cell.angle_beta   90.00
_cell.angle_gamma   90.00
#
_symmetry.space_group_name_H-M   'P 1'
#
loop_
_entity.id
_entity.type
_entity.pdbx_description
1 polymer ?
#
loop_
_entity_poly.entity_id
_entity_poly.type
_entity_poly.pdbx_seq_one_letter_code
_entity_poly.pdbx_strand_id
1 'polypeptide(L)'
;MSQSYQHILVAIDESPISYAAVEQAKCLAQDLQAKLTIMSVIAVDPFVGVDFYKVAPAITDYFMQAESHAQNRLNEIQANLARENLSAQVKLIRGVTPSEGIIHVADEVGADLIMMGSHGRTGLQKLMLGSVAQNVLTQSPIPVLIVKA
;
A
#
# COMPACT_ATOMS: atom_id res chain seq x y z
N MET A 1 4.95 -22.82 -21.11
CA MET A 1 3.97 -22.56 -20.06
C MET A 1 3.99 -21.10 -19.69
N SER A 2 2.86 -20.43 -19.75
CA SER A 2 2.76 -19.08 -19.25
C SER A 2 2.81 -19.10 -17.72
N GLN A 3 3.69 -18.29 -17.16
CA GLN A 3 3.69 -18.08 -15.71
C GLN A 3 2.66 -17.02 -15.38
N SER A 4 1.62 -17.42 -14.68
CA SER A 4 0.68 -16.46 -14.12
C SER A 4 1.23 -15.91 -12.81
N TYR A 5 0.81 -14.70 -12.43
CA TYR A 5 1.17 -14.15 -11.13
C TYR A 5 0.56 -15.00 -10.01
N GLN A 6 1.33 -15.26 -8.98
CA GLN A 6 0.93 -16.10 -7.87
C GLN A 6 0.68 -15.35 -6.58
N HIS A 7 1.28 -14.16 -6.43
CA HIS A 7 1.09 -13.35 -5.23
C HIS A 7 1.14 -11.87 -5.59
N ILE A 8 0.01 -11.19 -5.44
CA ILE A 8 -0.13 -9.78 -5.76
C ILE A 8 -0.06 -8.96 -4.47
N LEU A 9 0.79 -7.94 -4.47
CA LEU A 9 0.86 -6.95 -3.40
C LEU A 9 0.20 -5.66 -3.88
N VAL A 10 -0.79 -5.16 -3.13
CA VAL A 10 -1.42 -3.88 -3.40
C VAL A 10 -1.00 -2.88 -2.33
N ALA A 11 -0.40 -1.78 -2.76
CA ALA A 11 -0.05 -0.68 -1.86
C ALA A 11 -1.15 0.37 -1.90
N ILE A 12 -1.67 0.73 -0.73
CA ILE A 12 -2.74 1.71 -0.60
C ILE A 12 -2.33 2.87 0.29
N ASP A 13 -2.98 3.99 0.08
CA ASP A 13 -3.00 5.11 0.99
C ASP A 13 -4.47 5.51 1.21
N GLU A 14 -4.73 6.71 1.71
CA GLU A 14 -6.11 7.16 1.95
C GLU A 14 -6.78 7.77 0.72
N SER A 15 -6.10 7.77 -0.45
CA SER A 15 -6.67 8.34 -1.67
C SER A 15 -7.73 7.44 -2.30
N PRO A 16 -8.70 8.01 -3.03
CA PRO A 16 -9.73 7.20 -3.69
C PRO A 16 -9.18 6.21 -4.71
N ILE A 17 -8.06 6.53 -5.37
CA ILE A 17 -7.49 5.64 -6.37
C ILE A 17 -6.96 4.35 -5.75
N SER A 18 -6.64 4.35 -4.46
CA SER A 18 -6.26 3.13 -3.74
C SER A 18 -7.38 2.10 -3.76
N TYR A 19 -8.62 2.53 -3.61
CA TYR A 19 -9.76 1.59 -3.67
C TYR A 19 -9.93 1.03 -5.08
N ALA A 20 -9.69 1.84 -6.12
CA ALA A 20 -9.70 1.35 -7.50
C ALA A 20 -8.60 0.31 -7.72
N ALA A 21 -7.43 0.52 -7.15
CA ALA A 21 -6.34 -0.46 -7.22
C ALA A 21 -6.71 -1.77 -6.52
N VAL A 22 -7.35 -1.71 -5.35
CA VAL A 22 -7.84 -2.90 -4.65
C VAL A 22 -8.86 -3.65 -5.48
N GLU A 23 -9.80 -2.96 -6.10
CA GLU A 23 -10.82 -3.60 -6.94
C GLU A 23 -10.21 -4.32 -8.14
N GLN A 24 -9.25 -3.69 -8.82
CA GLN A 24 -8.57 -4.35 -9.93
C GLN A 24 -7.72 -5.52 -9.47
N ALA A 25 -7.04 -5.38 -8.34
CA ALA A 25 -6.25 -6.47 -7.77
C ALA A 25 -7.12 -7.66 -7.35
N LYS A 26 -8.28 -7.37 -6.79
CA LYS A 26 -9.26 -8.40 -6.44
C LYS A 26 -9.65 -9.22 -7.68
N CYS A 27 -10.04 -8.55 -8.75
CA CYS A 27 -10.42 -9.23 -9.98
C CYS A 27 -9.28 -10.06 -10.54
N LEU A 28 -8.08 -9.50 -10.57
CA LEU A 28 -6.91 -10.18 -11.10
C LEU A 28 -6.53 -11.39 -10.22
N ALA A 29 -6.58 -11.24 -8.90
CA ALA A 29 -6.28 -12.33 -7.98
C ALA A 29 -7.29 -13.48 -8.12
N GLN A 30 -8.57 -13.16 -8.30
CA GLN A 30 -9.61 -14.15 -8.52
C GLN A 30 -9.40 -14.89 -9.84
N ASP A 31 -9.12 -14.17 -10.92
CA ASP A 31 -8.91 -14.74 -12.25
C ASP A 31 -7.68 -15.64 -12.30
N LEU A 32 -6.61 -15.25 -11.62
CA LEU A 32 -5.35 -15.97 -11.61
C LEU A 32 -5.23 -16.96 -10.46
N GLN A 33 -6.18 -16.98 -9.54
CA GLN A 33 -6.10 -17.76 -8.30
C GLN A 33 -4.83 -17.40 -7.51
N ALA A 34 -4.48 -16.12 -7.50
CA ALA A 34 -3.29 -15.60 -6.83
C ALA A 34 -3.61 -15.22 -5.38
N LYS A 35 -2.58 -15.28 -4.54
CA LYS A 35 -2.66 -14.71 -3.19
C LYS A 35 -2.67 -13.19 -3.29
N LEU A 36 -3.26 -12.54 -2.30
CA LEU A 36 -3.37 -11.08 -2.25
C LEU A 36 -2.92 -10.59 -0.88
N THR A 37 -2.03 -9.61 -0.88
CA THR A 37 -1.63 -8.86 0.30
C THR A 37 -1.91 -7.39 0.06
N ILE A 38 -2.54 -6.73 1.01
CA ILE A 38 -2.82 -5.30 0.98
C ILE A 38 -1.95 -4.64 2.04
N MET A 39 -1.25 -3.59 1.66
CA MET A 39 -0.36 -2.92 2.60
C MET A 39 -0.50 -1.41 2.55
N SER A 40 -0.12 -0.78 3.64
CA SER A 40 -0.01 0.66 3.75
C SER A 40 1.27 1.01 4.51
N VAL A 41 1.84 2.17 4.20
CA VAL A 41 3.03 2.68 4.89
C VAL A 41 2.66 3.96 5.61
N ILE A 42 2.95 4.02 6.90
CA ILE A 42 2.90 5.26 7.65
C ILE A 42 4.19 6.01 7.38
N ALA A 43 4.07 7.23 6.90
CA ALA A 43 5.22 8.06 6.55
C ALA A 43 6.18 8.19 7.73
N VAL A 44 7.47 8.32 7.41
CA VAL A 44 8.51 8.52 8.42
C VAL A 44 8.16 9.74 9.26
N ASP A 45 8.17 9.56 10.57
CA ASP A 45 8.05 10.66 11.51
C ASP A 45 9.30 11.55 11.34
N PRO A 46 9.15 12.81 10.88
CA PRO A 46 10.31 13.69 10.69
C PRO A 46 11.02 14.02 11.99
N PHE A 47 10.46 13.60 13.12
CA PHE A 47 10.98 13.90 14.45
C PHE A 47 11.57 12.68 15.15
N VAL A 48 11.82 11.61 14.41
CA VAL A 48 12.52 10.43 14.96
C VAL A 48 13.87 10.88 15.52
N GLY A 49 14.13 10.53 16.79
CA GLY A 49 15.34 10.92 17.48
C GLY A 49 15.21 12.16 18.36
N VAL A 50 14.11 12.88 18.30
CA VAL A 50 13.80 13.98 19.23
C VAL A 50 12.87 13.44 20.29
N ASP A 51 13.03 13.89 21.54
CA ASP A 51 12.13 13.50 22.63
C ASP A 51 10.79 14.23 22.45
N PHE A 52 10.02 13.76 21.50
CA PHE A 52 8.82 14.39 21.00
C PHE A 52 7.68 14.33 21.98
N TYR A 53 7.66 13.29 22.80
CA TYR A 53 6.61 13.07 23.80
C TYR A 53 6.58 14.18 24.87
N LYS A 54 7.73 14.80 25.10
CA LYS A 54 7.82 15.93 26.05
C LYS A 54 7.53 17.28 25.41
N VAL A 55 7.79 17.41 24.09
CA VAL A 55 7.75 18.71 23.40
C VAL A 55 6.42 18.95 22.70
N ALA A 56 5.76 17.90 22.17
CA ALA A 56 4.53 18.05 21.40
C ALA A 56 3.61 16.82 21.51
N PRO A 57 2.92 16.63 22.64
CA PRO A 57 2.00 15.50 22.81
C PRO A 57 0.91 15.44 21.73
N ALA A 58 0.44 16.58 21.23
CA ALA A 58 -0.59 16.65 20.19
C ALA A 58 -0.13 16.03 18.87
N ILE A 59 1.14 16.17 18.52
CA ILE A 59 1.70 15.58 17.29
C ILE A 59 1.83 14.06 17.45
N THR A 60 2.22 13.60 18.62
CA THR A 60 2.25 12.17 18.93
C THR A 60 0.87 11.55 18.76
N ASP A 61 -0.17 12.20 19.31
CA ASP A 61 -1.54 11.75 19.14
C ASP A 61 -1.96 11.71 17.68
N TYR A 62 -1.56 12.70 16.89
CA TYR A 62 -1.82 12.73 15.48
C TYR A 62 -1.26 11.49 14.75
N PHE A 63 0.00 11.13 15.01
CA PHE A 63 0.60 9.95 14.41
C PHE A 63 -0.05 8.65 14.90
N MET A 64 -0.42 8.57 16.16
CA MET A 64 -1.12 7.40 16.68
C MET A 64 -2.51 7.23 16.04
N GLN A 65 -3.22 8.33 15.83
CA GLN A 65 -4.51 8.30 15.14
C GLN A 65 -4.36 7.92 13.67
N ALA A 66 -3.34 8.44 12.99
CA ALA A 66 -3.07 8.10 11.61
C ALA A 66 -2.77 6.60 11.46
N GLU A 67 -2.00 6.04 12.37
CA GLU A 67 -1.71 4.60 12.38
C GLU A 67 -2.99 3.79 12.62
N SER A 68 -3.80 4.20 13.58
CA SER A 68 -5.07 3.54 13.89
C SER A 68 -6.03 3.58 12.70
N HIS A 69 -6.14 4.74 12.04
CA HIS A 69 -6.99 4.88 10.85
C HIS A 69 -6.50 4.00 9.70
N ALA A 70 -5.20 3.93 9.49
CA ALA A 70 -4.62 3.09 8.44
C ALA A 70 -4.88 1.61 8.71
N GLN A 71 -4.70 1.17 9.96
CA GLN A 71 -4.97 -0.21 10.34
C GLN A 71 -6.44 -0.56 10.18
N ASN A 72 -7.34 0.34 10.61
CA ASN A 72 -8.78 0.13 10.45
C ASN A 72 -9.17 0.04 8.99
N ARG A 73 -8.59 0.87 8.13
CA ARG A 73 -8.83 0.83 6.68
C ARG A 73 -8.41 -0.52 6.09
N LEU A 74 -7.24 -1.01 6.46
CA LEU A 74 -6.75 -2.31 6.02
C LEU A 74 -7.67 -3.43 6.49
N ASN A 75 -8.09 -3.40 7.75
CA ASN A 75 -8.97 -4.41 8.32
C ASN A 75 -10.35 -4.42 7.63
N GLU A 76 -10.87 -3.25 7.31
CA GLU A 76 -12.14 -3.12 6.61
C GLU A 76 -12.05 -3.68 5.19
N ILE A 77 -10.99 -3.37 4.47
CA ILE A 77 -10.75 -3.91 3.12
C ILE A 77 -10.65 -5.45 3.20
N GLN A 78 -9.89 -5.96 4.15
CA GLN A 78 -9.75 -7.40 4.35
C GLN A 78 -11.09 -8.07 4.59
N ALA A 79 -11.93 -7.48 5.45
CA ALA A 79 -13.25 -8.01 5.75
C ALA A 79 -14.17 -8.00 4.52
N ASN A 80 -14.13 -6.92 3.74
CA ASN A 80 -14.93 -6.82 2.51
C ASN A 80 -14.52 -7.86 1.48
N LEU A 81 -13.22 -8.10 1.32
CA LEU A 81 -12.72 -9.14 0.41
C LEU A 81 -13.14 -10.54 0.88
N ALA A 82 -13.11 -10.78 2.18
CA ALA A 82 -13.53 -12.07 2.74
C ALA A 82 -15.00 -12.35 2.45
N ARG A 83 -15.85 -11.33 2.44
CA ARG A 83 -17.26 -11.48 2.07
C ARG A 83 -17.44 -11.92 0.62
N GLU A 84 -16.46 -11.63 -0.23
CA GLU A 84 -16.45 -12.03 -1.64
C GLU A 84 -15.62 -13.31 -1.86
N ASN A 85 -15.38 -14.06 -0.81
CA ASN A 85 -14.64 -15.32 -0.83
C ASN A 85 -13.17 -15.17 -1.24
N LEU A 86 -12.57 -14.00 -0.99
CA LEU A 86 -11.16 -13.78 -1.24
C LEU A 86 -10.44 -13.52 0.09
N SER A 87 -9.54 -14.41 0.46
CA SER A 87 -8.73 -14.26 1.65
C SER A 87 -7.51 -13.39 1.32
N ALA A 88 -7.36 -12.28 2.02
CA ALA A 88 -6.23 -11.37 1.83
C ALA A 88 -5.50 -11.16 3.14
N GLN A 89 -4.18 -11.01 3.05
CA GLN A 89 -3.36 -10.59 4.18
C GLN A 89 -3.25 -9.08 4.18
N VAL A 90 -3.10 -8.48 5.34
CA VAL A 90 -2.88 -7.03 5.46
C VAL A 90 -1.60 -6.77 6.24
N LYS A 91 -0.88 -5.73 5.85
CA LYS A 91 0.35 -5.30 6.50
C LYS A 91 0.41 -3.79 6.63
N LEU A 92 0.78 -3.30 7.80
CA LEU A 92 1.02 -1.90 8.06
C LEU A 92 2.48 -1.73 8.44
N ILE A 93 3.20 -0.90 7.68
CA ILE A 93 4.63 -0.66 7.86
C ILE A 93 4.84 0.79 8.29
N ARG A 94 5.78 1.03 9.18
CA ARG A 94 6.13 2.36 9.65
C ARG A 94 7.64 2.52 9.79
N GLY A 95 8.10 3.75 9.85
CA GLY A 95 9.51 4.06 10.05
C GLY A 95 10.36 4.03 8.79
N VAL A 96 9.74 3.90 7.61
CA VAL A 96 10.43 3.90 6.32
C VAL A 96 9.68 4.77 5.34
N THR A 97 10.32 5.12 4.22
CA THR A 97 9.63 5.82 3.15
C THR A 97 8.62 4.88 2.48
N PRO A 98 7.56 5.42 1.85
CA PRO A 98 6.57 4.57 1.22
C PRO A 98 7.13 3.62 0.18
N SER A 99 8.01 4.08 -0.71
CA SER A 99 8.58 3.20 -1.74
C SER A 99 9.46 2.10 -1.16
N GLU A 100 10.28 2.42 -0.16
CA GLU A 100 11.10 1.42 0.53
C GLU A 100 10.23 0.36 1.22
N GLY A 101 9.17 0.81 1.90
CA GLY A 101 8.24 -0.09 2.57
C GLY A 101 7.54 -1.04 1.61
N ILE A 102 7.10 -0.54 0.47
CA ILE A 102 6.42 -1.35 -0.55
C ILE A 102 7.36 -2.42 -1.09
N ILE A 103 8.58 -2.05 -1.46
CA ILE A 103 9.55 -2.98 -2.02
C ILE A 103 9.97 -4.02 -0.98
N HIS A 104 10.16 -3.58 0.27
CA HIS A 104 10.50 -4.48 1.36
C HIS A 104 9.42 -5.53 1.60
N VAL A 105 8.16 -5.11 1.67
CA VAL A 105 7.04 -6.05 1.90
C VAL A 105 6.88 -6.99 0.72
N ALA A 106 7.05 -6.49 -0.52
CA ALA A 106 6.98 -7.34 -1.70
C ALA A 106 7.99 -8.49 -1.63
N ASP A 107 9.22 -8.18 -1.21
CA ASP A 107 10.25 -9.20 -1.01
C ASP A 107 9.89 -10.15 0.14
N GLU A 108 9.45 -9.61 1.26
CA GLU A 108 9.13 -10.38 2.46
C GLU A 108 8.02 -11.41 2.22
N VAL A 109 6.98 -11.02 1.49
CA VAL A 109 5.85 -11.93 1.23
C VAL A 109 6.03 -12.78 -0.02
N GLY A 110 7.07 -12.54 -0.79
CA GLY A 110 7.30 -13.26 -2.05
C GLY A 110 6.34 -12.86 -3.15
N ALA A 111 5.96 -11.58 -3.21
CA ALA A 111 5.09 -11.07 -4.26
C ALA A 111 5.80 -11.07 -5.61
N ASP A 112 5.07 -11.36 -6.67
CA ASP A 112 5.58 -11.33 -8.04
C ASP A 112 4.90 -10.25 -8.89
N LEU A 113 3.99 -9.48 -8.31
CA LEU A 113 3.38 -8.30 -8.91
C LEU A 113 3.05 -7.28 -7.83
N ILE A 114 3.41 -6.03 -8.06
CA ILE A 114 2.97 -4.90 -7.22
C ILE A 114 1.90 -4.12 -7.99
N MET A 115 0.80 -3.79 -7.33
CA MET A 115 -0.23 -2.93 -7.87
C MET A 115 -0.40 -1.70 -6.98
N MET A 116 -0.56 -0.54 -7.59
CA MET A 116 -0.74 0.72 -6.85
C MET A 116 -1.36 1.78 -7.75
N GLY A 117 -1.91 2.81 -7.15
CA GLY A 117 -2.46 3.94 -7.88
C GLY A 117 -1.36 4.80 -8.52
N SER A 118 -1.73 5.50 -9.58
CA SER A 118 -0.80 6.39 -10.31
C SER A 118 -0.38 7.60 -9.50
N HIS A 119 -1.19 8.01 -8.52
CA HIS A 119 -0.90 9.13 -7.64
C HIS A 119 -1.50 8.84 -6.26
N GLY A 120 -1.00 9.54 -5.22
CA GLY A 120 -1.51 9.40 -3.87
C GLY A 120 -2.34 10.59 -3.44
N ARG A 121 -2.26 10.89 -2.13
CA ARG A 121 -2.96 11.99 -1.48
C ARG A 121 -2.84 13.34 -2.17
N THR A 122 -1.68 13.60 -2.74
CA THR A 122 -1.34 14.89 -3.35
C THR A 122 -1.51 14.90 -4.86
N GLY A 123 -2.23 13.93 -5.40
CA GLY A 123 -2.42 13.75 -6.84
C GLY A 123 -3.03 14.94 -7.54
N LEU A 124 -2.21 15.93 -7.82
CA LEU A 124 -2.63 17.22 -8.34
C LEU A 124 -2.93 17.21 -9.83
N GLN A 125 -2.39 16.25 -10.57
CA GLN A 125 -2.56 16.20 -12.02
C GLN A 125 -2.72 14.78 -12.50
N LYS A 126 -3.78 14.51 -13.22
CA LYS A 126 -4.11 13.18 -13.74
C LYS A 126 -3.08 12.65 -14.74
N LEU A 127 -2.27 13.52 -15.33
CA LEU A 127 -1.29 13.16 -16.35
C LEU A 127 0.09 12.84 -15.78
N MET A 128 0.31 13.10 -14.49
CA MET A 128 1.62 12.89 -13.87
C MET A 128 1.58 11.69 -12.93
N LEU A 129 2.60 10.87 -13.03
CA LEU A 129 2.81 9.77 -12.11
C LEU A 129 3.31 10.33 -10.77
N GLY A 130 2.71 9.91 -9.67
CA GLY A 130 3.11 10.34 -8.33
C GLY A 130 4.51 9.87 -7.96
N SER A 131 5.13 10.56 -7.00
CA SER A 131 6.53 10.28 -6.62
C SER A 131 6.72 8.86 -6.08
N VAL A 132 5.78 8.36 -5.29
CA VAL A 132 5.87 7.00 -4.75
C VAL A 132 5.83 5.98 -5.89
N ALA A 133 4.89 6.14 -6.83
CA ALA A 133 4.76 5.25 -7.99
C ALA A 133 6.02 5.30 -8.85
N GLN A 134 6.59 6.48 -9.09
CA GLN A 134 7.84 6.62 -9.84
C GLN A 134 8.99 5.88 -9.15
N ASN A 135 9.11 6.03 -7.85
CA ASN A 135 10.19 5.39 -7.09
C ASN A 135 10.04 3.87 -7.07
N VAL A 136 8.82 3.38 -6.92
CA VAL A 136 8.55 1.94 -6.95
C VAL A 136 8.86 1.37 -8.33
N LEU A 137 8.42 2.04 -9.41
CA LEU A 137 8.72 1.61 -10.77
C LEU A 137 10.22 1.53 -11.05
N THR A 138 10.97 2.51 -10.54
CA THR A 138 12.42 2.58 -10.76
C THR A 138 13.17 1.52 -9.97
N GLN A 139 12.75 1.25 -8.74
CA GLN A 139 13.51 0.44 -7.79
C GLN A 139 13.03 -1.01 -7.68
N SER A 140 11.83 -1.31 -8.12
CA SER A 140 11.25 -2.65 -7.95
C SER A 140 11.95 -3.67 -8.85
N PRO A 141 12.36 -4.82 -8.30
CA PRO A 141 12.87 -5.94 -9.10
C PRO A 141 11.76 -6.77 -9.75
N ILE A 142 10.50 -6.52 -9.41
CA ILE A 142 9.35 -7.24 -9.96
C ILE A 142 8.44 -6.28 -10.73
N PRO A 143 7.56 -6.80 -11.61
CA PRO A 143 6.62 -5.97 -12.35
C PRO A 143 5.72 -5.12 -11.45
N VAL A 144 5.40 -3.93 -11.93
CA VAL A 144 4.53 -2.98 -11.22
C VAL A 144 3.39 -2.58 -12.16
N LEU A 145 2.17 -2.78 -11.72
CA LEU A 145 0.98 -2.39 -12.47
C LEU A 145 0.41 -1.11 -11.84
N ILE A 146 0.33 -0.07 -12.64
CA ILE A 146 -0.18 1.23 -12.19
C ILE A 146 -1.64 1.36 -12.58
N VAL A 147 -2.49 1.62 -11.58
CA VAL A 147 -3.91 1.87 -11.80
C VAL A 147 -4.12 3.37 -11.94
N LYS A 148 -4.68 3.78 -13.05
CA LYS A 148 -4.94 5.18 -13.36
C LYS A 148 -6.36 5.57 -12.94
N ALA A 149 -6.49 6.84 -12.58
CA ALA A 149 -7.80 7.41 -12.26
C ALA A 149 -8.69 7.50 -13.49
#